data_e1b335713fd4c8ea3a1444d87186bf7f
#
_entry.id   e1b335713fd4c8ea3a1444d87186bf7f
#
_cell.length_a   1.000
_cell.length_b   1.000
_cell.length_c   1.000
_cell.angle_alpha   90.00
_cell.angle_beta   90.00
_cell.angle_gamma   90.00
#
_symmetry.space_group_name_H-M   'P 1'
#
loop_
_entity.id
_entity.type
_entity.pdbx_description
1 polymer ?
#
loop_
_entity_poly.entity_id
_entity_poly.type
_entity_poly.pdbx_seq_one_letter_code
_entity_poly.pdbx_strand_id
1 'polypeptide(L)'
;MMGFKNGALAGAALALAFGGVAPLHAQADRQAPALAVPPQYPEKPAAQLTQPPARDQSELQVLFWSDAQRAERFRAMEQWFAGHEVPAAAAPRALPKGEALGPALQAEITALMKSTGTAGIMVLAGGKVVHEEYGLGMGPTDRWTSFSVAKSFTSTLLGAAVKDGHIASLDDPVTKYIPGLAGSAYEGVTVRQLATMTSGVKWNEDYTDPDSDVAQMNRFVVEYGPEAIVAQMKALPREAEPGAKWVYKTGETNLIGLLIENAVGKPLAEYAKARIVDPAGFAGNLFWMVDPRGGNIGGCCLSIRLSDYARMGQFALEGGRGTVPEGWFAEATGSAVDFGDSGFGYGYQWWTYPQGTYGAQGIFGQGITLFPDKQVVVAYIGNWKDASGGAERGQFLDLSRKIAAG
;
A
#
# COMPACT_ATOMS: atom_id res chain seq x y z
N MET A 1 47.61 -8.10 -13.83
CA MET A 1 46.57 -7.39 -14.61
C MET A 1 45.31 -8.26 -14.57
N MET A 2 44.46 -8.06 -13.59
CA MET A 2 43.14 -8.70 -13.49
C MET A 2 42.12 -7.61 -13.52
N GLY A 3 41.31 -7.58 -14.57
CA GLY A 3 40.24 -6.59 -14.76
C GLY A 3 39.06 -6.88 -13.88
N PHE A 4 38.67 -5.92 -13.09
CA PHE A 4 37.43 -5.95 -12.38
C PHE A 4 36.28 -5.67 -13.36
N LYS A 5 35.41 -6.66 -13.56
CA LYS A 5 34.14 -6.47 -14.26
C LYS A 5 33.15 -5.83 -13.28
N ASN A 6 32.70 -4.64 -13.63
CA ASN A 6 31.58 -3.96 -12.97
C ASN A 6 30.33 -4.82 -13.11
N GLY A 7 29.86 -5.37 -11.98
CA GLY A 7 28.55 -5.97 -11.88
C GLY A 7 27.49 -4.87 -11.74
N ALA A 8 26.80 -4.56 -12.82
CA ALA A 8 25.58 -3.75 -12.77
C ALA A 8 24.54 -4.55 -11.97
N LEU A 9 24.06 -3.97 -10.87
CA LEU A 9 22.90 -4.46 -10.14
C LEU A 9 21.69 -4.37 -11.06
N ALA A 10 21.30 -5.52 -11.62
CA ALA A 10 20.08 -5.65 -12.41
C ALA A 10 18.89 -5.40 -11.48
N GLY A 11 18.16 -4.33 -11.74
CA GLY A 11 16.78 -4.23 -11.28
C GLY A 11 16.03 -5.45 -11.81
N ALA A 12 15.38 -6.20 -10.93
CA ALA A 12 14.58 -7.34 -11.31
C ALA A 12 13.36 -6.87 -12.12
N ALA A 13 13.59 -6.57 -13.39
CA ALA A 13 12.56 -6.58 -14.41
C ALA A 13 12.34 -8.05 -14.76
N LEU A 14 11.28 -8.65 -14.23
CA LEU A 14 10.87 -9.98 -14.61
C LEU A 14 10.37 -9.91 -16.06
N ALA A 15 11.24 -10.28 -17.01
CA ALA A 15 10.86 -10.50 -18.40
C ALA A 15 9.98 -11.76 -18.45
N LEU A 16 8.68 -11.58 -18.60
CA LEU A 16 7.74 -12.66 -18.87
C LEU A 16 7.87 -13.07 -20.33
N ALA A 17 8.17 -14.35 -20.54
CA ALA A 17 8.16 -14.99 -21.85
C ALA A 17 6.76 -14.93 -22.46
N PHE A 18 6.66 -14.39 -23.67
CA PHE A 18 5.43 -14.35 -24.45
C PHE A 18 5.03 -15.76 -24.93
N GLY A 19 3.97 -16.30 -24.33
CA GLY A 19 3.20 -17.39 -24.92
C GLY A 19 1.96 -16.80 -25.57
N GLY A 20 1.73 -17.12 -26.86
CA GLY A 20 0.70 -16.54 -27.72
C GLY A 20 -0.71 -16.57 -27.11
N VAL A 21 -1.39 -15.45 -27.23
CA VAL A 21 -2.78 -15.24 -26.79
C VAL A 21 -3.70 -15.65 -27.93
N ALA A 22 -4.53 -16.67 -27.71
CA ALA A 22 -5.71 -16.93 -28.53
C ALA A 22 -6.85 -15.97 -28.10
N PRO A 23 -7.70 -15.48 -29.02
CA PRO A 23 -8.75 -14.52 -28.67
C PRO A 23 -9.81 -15.17 -27.79
N LEU A 24 -10.06 -14.60 -26.62
CA LEU A 24 -11.15 -14.96 -25.72
C LEU A 24 -12.48 -14.38 -26.27
N HIS A 25 -13.13 -15.12 -27.18
CA HIS A 25 -14.54 -14.97 -27.44
C HIS A 25 -15.27 -16.20 -26.88
N ALA A 26 -15.66 -16.11 -25.61
CA ALA A 26 -16.73 -16.90 -25.04
C ALA A 26 -17.48 -16.00 -24.05
N GLN A 27 -18.54 -15.34 -24.53
CA GLN A 27 -19.62 -14.87 -23.68
C GLN A 27 -20.31 -16.12 -23.11
N ALA A 28 -19.84 -16.55 -21.94
CA ALA A 28 -20.62 -17.44 -21.09
C ALA A 28 -21.58 -16.55 -20.29
N ASP A 29 -22.86 -16.92 -20.26
CA ASP A 29 -23.88 -16.35 -19.36
C ASP A 29 -23.34 -16.39 -17.90
N ARG A 30 -22.77 -15.27 -17.46
CA ARG A 30 -22.28 -15.11 -16.09
C ARG A 30 -23.44 -14.58 -15.26
N GLN A 31 -24.16 -15.49 -14.60
CA GLN A 31 -25.03 -15.09 -13.50
C GLN A 31 -24.18 -14.32 -12.48
N ALA A 32 -24.60 -13.10 -12.13
CA ALA A 32 -23.97 -12.32 -11.08
C ALA A 32 -23.87 -13.16 -9.79
N PRO A 33 -22.72 -13.18 -9.09
CA PRO A 33 -22.60 -13.89 -7.82
C PRO A 33 -23.58 -13.30 -6.82
N ALA A 34 -24.12 -14.17 -5.94
CA ALA A 34 -25.02 -13.74 -4.87
C ALA A 34 -24.39 -12.61 -4.05
N LEU A 35 -25.15 -11.54 -3.84
CA LEU A 35 -24.72 -10.33 -3.16
C LEU A 35 -24.17 -10.64 -1.77
N ALA A 36 -22.93 -10.23 -1.49
CA ALA A 36 -22.51 -10.06 -0.11
C ALA A 36 -23.40 -8.99 0.54
N VAL A 37 -23.96 -9.29 1.72
CA VAL A 37 -24.77 -8.32 2.45
C VAL A 37 -23.88 -7.09 2.71
N PRO A 38 -24.26 -5.88 2.28
CA PRO A 38 -23.46 -4.69 2.56
C PRO A 38 -23.23 -4.57 4.08
N PRO A 39 -22.01 -4.24 4.52
CA PRO A 39 -21.77 -4.02 5.94
C PRO A 39 -22.73 -2.97 6.48
N GLN A 40 -23.46 -3.27 7.56
CA GLN A 40 -24.28 -2.29 8.26
C GLN A 40 -23.36 -1.46 9.17
N TYR A 41 -23.11 -0.22 8.80
CA TYR A 41 -22.26 0.69 9.56
C TYR A 41 -23.07 1.41 10.68
N PRO A 42 -22.44 1.73 11.82
CA PRO A 42 -23.11 2.43 12.91
C PRO A 42 -23.59 3.83 12.49
N GLU A 43 -24.66 4.32 13.12
CA GLU A 43 -25.35 5.57 12.78
C GLU A 43 -24.50 6.85 12.90
N LYS A 44 -23.34 6.82 13.55
CA LYS A 44 -22.37 7.93 13.64
C LYS A 44 -20.96 7.43 13.44
N PRO A 45 -20.52 7.28 12.18
CA PRO A 45 -19.15 6.84 11.88
C PRO A 45 -18.13 7.92 12.29
N ALA A 46 -16.97 7.48 12.77
CA ALA A 46 -15.84 8.36 13.05
C ALA A 46 -15.21 8.93 11.75
N ALA A 47 -15.51 8.30 10.62
CA ALA A 47 -15.09 8.72 9.28
C ALA A 47 -16.30 9.32 8.53
N GLN A 48 -16.09 10.44 7.86
CA GLN A 48 -17.10 11.10 7.05
C GLN A 48 -16.92 10.77 5.57
N LEU A 49 -17.95 10.20 4.93
CA LEU A 49 -17.94 9.98 3.49
C LEU A 49 -18.01 11.32 2.74
N THR A 50 -17.04 11.54 1.86
CA THR A 50 -16.99 12.67 0.94
C THR A 50 -17.17 12.17 -0.50
N GLN A 51 -17.92 12.93 -1.30
CA GLN A 51 -18.16 12.62 -2.70
C GLN A 51 -17.87 13.85 -3.56
N PRO A 52 -16.89 13.79 -4.46
CA PRO A 52 -16.66 14.85 -5.42
C PRO A 52 -17.77 14.90 -6.48
N PRO A 53 -17.85 15.98 -7.28
CA PRO A 53 -18.71 16.01 -8.47
C PRO A 53 -18.42 14.81 -9.39
N ALA A 54 -19.49 14.29 -10.03
CA ALA A 54 -19.35 13.19 -11.00
C ALA A 54 -18.41 13.61 -12.13
N ARG A 55 -17.54 12.68 -12.55
CA ARG A 55 -16.55 12.86 -13.61
C ARG A 55 -16.66 11.74 -14.62
N ASP A 56 -16.15 11.98 -15.82
CA ASP A 56 -16.00 10.95 -16.83
C ASP A 56 -15.00 9.87 -16.35
N GLN A 57 -15.29 8.61 -16.62
CA GLN A 57 -14.43 7.49 -16.23
C GLN A 57 -13.02 7.59 -16.83
N SER A 58 -12.88 8.20 -18.02
CA SER A 58 -11.57 8.44 -18.63
C SER A 58 -10.69 9.39 -17.81
N GLU A 59 -11.29 10.33 -17.08
CA GLU A 59 -10.58 11.25 -16.21
C GLU A 59 -10.10 10.58 -14.91
N LEU A 60 -10.69 9.44 -14.54
CA LEU A 60 -10.40 8.70 -13.30
C LEU A 60 -9.33 7.61 -13.48
N GLN A 61 -8.74 7.49 -14.67
CA GLN A 61 -7.70 6.50 -14.99
C GLN A 61 -6.33 6.94 -14.42
N VAL A 62 -6.16 6.82 -13.11
CA VAL A 62 -4.99 7.31 -12.35
C VAL A 62 -3.66 6.84 -12.94
N LEU A 63 -3.58 5.59 -13.40
CA LEU A 63 -2.36 5.00 -13.95
C LEU A 63 -1.89 5.70 -15.23
N PHE A 64 -2.82 6.33 -15.96
CA PHE A 64 -2.57 6.95 -17.26
C PHE A 64 -2.57 8.49 -17.22
N TRP A 65 -2.61 9.09 -16.02
CA TRP A 65 -2.47 10.54 -15.88
C TRP A 65 -1.07 11.00 -16.31
N SER A 66 -1.01 12.11 -17.01
CA SER A 66 0.26 12.78 -17.35
C SER A 66 0.98 13.29 -16.10
N ASP A 67 2.27 13.57 -16.20
CA ASP A 67 3.09 14.12 -15.11
C ASP A 67 2.45 15.37 -14.48
N ALA A 68 1.95 16.29 -15.31
CA ALA A 68 1.30 17.52 -14.85
C ALA A 68 0.00 17.22 -14.09
N GLN A 69 -0.82 16.30 -14.60
CA GLN A 69 -2.05 15.87 -13.90
C GLN A 69 -1.71 15.21 -12.57
N ARG A 70 -0.70 14.35 -12.51
CA ARG A 70 -0.28 13.70 -11.27
C ARG A 70 0.23 14.70 -10.24
N ALA A 71 1.09 15.64 -10.66
CA ALA A 71 1.64 16.67 -9.77
C ALA A 71 0.54 17.52 -9.09
N GLU A 72 -0.55 17.77 -9.79
CA GLU A 72 -1.72 18.49 -9.26
C GLU A 72 -2.64 17.57 -8.43
N ARG A 73 -3.01 16.41 -8.98
CA ARG A 73 -4.10 15.58 -8.45
C ARG A 73 -3.70 14.71 -7.28
N PHE A 74 -2.43 14.26 -7.19
CA PHE A 74 -1.95 13.42 -6.08
C PHE A 74 -2.04 14.11 -4.71
N ARG A 75 -2.08 15.44 -4.67
CA ARG A 75 -2.27 16.21 -3.44
C ARG A 75 -3.74 16.47 -3.08
N ALA A 76 -4.66 16.15 -3.97
CA ALA A 76 -6.07 16.50 -3.88
C ALA A 76 -6.99 15.37 -4.37
N MET A 77 -6.66 14.12 -4.03
CA MET A 77 -7.41 12.94 -4.47
C MET A 77 -8.90 13.00 -4.08
N GLU A 78 -9.22 13.64 -2.98
CA GLU A 78 -10.59 13.87 -2.51
C GLU A 78 -11.44 14.74 -3.44
N GLN A 79 -10.82 15.48 -4.35
CA GLN A 79 -11.52 16.24 -5.41
C GLN A 79 -11.85 15.37 -6.64
N TRP A 80 -11.26 14.19 -6.72
CA TRP A 80 -11.39 13.27 -7.86
C TRP A 80 -12.16 11.99 -7.52
N PHE A 81 -12.04 11.51 -6.29
CA PHE A 81 -12.57 10.22 -5.87
C PHE A 81 -13.40 10.36 -4.58
N ALA A 82 -14.43 9.55 -4.47
CA ALA A 82 -15.14 9.39 -3.21
C ALA A 82 -14.22 8.71 -2.18
N GLY A 83 -14.36 9.09 -0.91
CA GLY A 83 -13.56 8.54 0.16
C GLY A 83 -14.04 8.94 1.54
N HIS A 84 -13.53 8.27 2.55
CA HIS A 84 -13.75 8.63 3.94
C HIS A 84 -12.69 9.64 4.40
N GLU A 85 -13.15 10.75 4.95
CA GLU A 85 -12.31 11.71 5.68
C GLU A 85 -12.30 11.32 7.16
N VAL A 86 -11.10 11.00 7.66
CA VAL A 86 -10.85 10.63 9.06
C VAL A 86 -10.15 11.79 9.75
N PRO A 87 -10.67 12.34 10.85
CA PRO A 87 -10.02 13.45 11.54
C PRO A 87 -8.66 13.04 12.12
N ALA A 88 -7.75 14.00 12.22
CA ALA A 88 -6.45 13.85 12.88
C ALA A 88 -6.62 13.25 14.29
N ALA A 89 -5.53 12.76 14.86
CA ALA A 89 -5.54 12.29 16.24
C ALA A 89 -5.99 13.38 17.20
N ALA A 90 -6.77 13.01 18.21
CA ALA A 90 -7.21 13.95 19.25
C ALA A 90 -6.02 14.60 19.99
N ALA A 91 -4.91 13.88 20.11
CA ALA A 91 -3.64 14.36 20.64
C ALA A 91 -2.52 14.02 19.64
N PRO A 92 -2.25 14.88 18.64
CA PRO A 92 -1.20 14.64 17.67
C PRO A 92 0.15 14.49 18.32
N ARG A 93 0.91 13.48 17.88
CA ARG A 93 2.26 13.24 18.37
C ARG A 93 3.20 14.33 17.86
N ALA A 94 3.85 15.05 18.77
CA ALA A 94 4.90 15.97 18.41
C ALA A 94 6.08 15.22 17.77
N LEU A 95 6.67 15.80 16.73
CA LEU A 95 7.93 15.37 16.14
C LEU A 95 8.98 16.44 16.46
N PRO A 96 9.71 16.30 17.57
CA PRO A 96 10.71 17.30 17.98
C PRO A 96 11.86 17.33 16.97
N LYS A 97 12.52 18.48 16.84
CA LYS A 97 13.74 18.60 16.03
C LYS A 97 14.88 17.84 16.68
N GLY A 98 15.63 17.09 15.88
CA GLY A 98 16.89 16.45 16.22
C GLY A 98 18.08 17.22 15.67
N GLU A 99 19.24 16.61 15.75
CA GLU A 99 20.45 17.10 15.08
C GLU A 99 20.28 16.94 13.57
N ALA A 100 20.50 18.01 12.81
CA ALA A 100 20.32 17.98 11.37
C ALA A 100 21.37 17.08 10.69
N LEU A 101 20.98 16.44 9.59
CA LEU A 101 21.91 15.68 8.75
C LEU A 101 23.07 16.59 8.28
N GLY A 102 24.25 16.00 8.06
CA GLY A 102 25.39 16.74 7.53
C GLY A 102 25.12 17.41 6.17
N PRO A 103 25.77 18.55 5.88
CA PRO A 103 25.47 19.36 4.66
C PRO A 103 25.61 18.58 3.35
N ALA A 104 26.58 17.66 3.26
CA ALA A 104 26.78 16.84 2.07
C ALA A 104 25.59 15.93 1.79
N LEU A 105 25.04 15.31 2.83
CA LEU A 105 23.89 14.41 2.71
C LEU A 105 22.61 15.19 2.42
N GLN A 106 22.44 16.38 3.02
CA GLN A 106 21.33 17.29 2.67
C GLN A 106 21.38 17.68 1.19
N ALA A 107 22.55 18.02 0.65
CA ALA A 107 22.73 18.36 -0.76
C ALA A 107 22.42 17.15 -1.68
N GLU A 108 22.80 15.93 -1.28
CA GLU A 108 22.46 14.70 -2.03
C GLU A 108 20.94 14.46 -2.04
N ILE A 109 20.27 14.67 -0.92
CA ILE A 109 18.80 14.58 -0.81
C ILE A 109 18.14 15.58 -1.77
N THR A 110 18.50 16.84 -1.68
CA THR A 110 17.94 17.91 -2.55
C THR A 110 18.16 17.60 -4.04
N ALA A 111 19.35 17.13 -4.42
CA ALA A 111 19.66 16.76 -5.80
C ALA A 111 18.81 15.58 -6.29
N LEU A 112 18.65 14.54 -5.46
CA LEU A 112 17.83 13.38 -5.80
C LEU A 112 16.34 13.76 -5.90
N MET A 113 15.81 14.54 -4.97
CA MET A 113 14.43 15.02 -5.02
C MET A 113 14.14 15.76 -6.33
N LYS A 114 15.06 16.64 -6.74
CA LYS A 114 14.92 17.43 -7.97
C LYS A 114 14.97 16.55 -9.22
N SER A 115 15.87 15.57 -9.27
CA SER A 115 16.06 14.73 -10.45
C SER A 115 14.92 13.72 -10.65
N THR A 116 14.25 13.31 -9.57
CA THR A 116 13.20 12.28 -9.58
C THR A 116 11.78 12.83 -9.52
N GLY A 117 11.59 14.15 -9.35
CA GLY A 117 10.25 14.72 -9.14
C GLY A 117 9.66 14.33 -7.78
N THR A 118 10.50 14.26 -6.73
CA THR A 118 10.04 13.96 -5.38
C THR A 118 9.38 15.19 -4.76
N ALA A 119 8.20 14.99 -4.17
CA ALA A 119 7.36 16.04 -3.59
C ALA A 119 7.71 16.32 -2.11
N GLY A 120 8.35 15.38 -1.44
CA GLY A 120 8.81 15.59 -0.07
C GLY A 120 9.58 14.39 0.48
N ILE A 121 10.47 14.68 1.42
CA ILE A 121 11.19 13.69 2.23
C ILE A 121 11.24 14.15 3.69
N MET A 122 11.00 13.23 4.61
CA MET A 122 11.17 13.43 6.04
C MET A 122 11.96 12.28 6.64
N VAL A 123 12.96 12.62 7.45
CA VAL A 123 13.78 11.63 8.16
C VAL A 123 13.60 11.80 9.65
N LEU A 124 13.29 10.69 10.32
CA LEU A 124 13.30 10.60 11.77
C LEU A 124 14.49 9.74 12.22
N ALA A 125 15.20 10.19 13.24
CA ALA A 125 16.19 9.41 13.99
C ALA A 125 15.85 9.46 15.47
N GLY A 126 15.63 8.29 16.10
CA GLY A 126 15.16 8.22 17.49
C GLY A 126 13.87 9.00 17.74
N GLY A 127 12.97 9.03 16.76
CA GLY A 127 11.69 9.77 16.84
C GLY A 127 11.81 11.30 16.71
N LYS A 128 12.98 11.84 16.34
CA LYS A 128 13.22 13.27 16.13
C LYS A 128 13.43 13.55 14.65
N VAL A 129 12.93 14.69 14.16
CA VAL A 129 13.14 15.15 12.78
C VAL A 129 14.57 15.62 12.62
N VAL A 130 15.35 14.93 11.77
CA VAL A 130 16.73 15.28 11.42
C VAL A 130 16.84 15.86 10.01
N HIS A 131 15.82 15.64 9.17
CA HIS A 131 15.67 16.29 7.87
C HIS A 131 14.19 16.38 7.48
N GLU A 132 13.81 17.47 6.84
CA GLU A 132 12.49 17.69 6.28
C GLU A 132 12.63 18.64 5.09
N GLU A 133 12.21 18.20 3.90
CA GLU A 133 12.30 18.99 2.67
C GLU A 133 11.08 18.73 1.78
N TYR A 134 10.61 19.77 1.10
CA TYR A 134 9.45 19.74 0.21
C TYR A 134 9.81 20.23 -1.19
N GLY A 135 9.25 19.54 -2.20
CA GLY A 135 9.33 19.87 -3.62
C GLY A 135 7.95 20.00 -4.26
N LEU A 136 7.90 20.25 -5.54
CA LEU A 136 6.67 20.33 -6.34
C LEU A 136 5.59 21.26 -5.77
N GLY A 137 5.99 22.29 -5.00
CA GLY A 137 5.05 23.21 -4.37
C GLY A 137 4.27 22.64 -3.20
N MET A 138 4.70 21.52 -2.62
CA MET A 138 4.16 20.96 -1.39
C MET A 138 4.61 21.74 -0.16
N GLY A 139 3.80 21.70 0.88
CA GLY A 139 4.10 22.22 2.20
C GLY A 139 3.76 21.23 3.31
N PRO A 140 4.08 21.57 4.57
CA PRO A 140 3.97 20.64 5.71
C PRO A 140 2.53 20.25 6.06
N THR A 141 1.54 20.98 5.58
CA THR A 141 0.12 20.70 5.82
C THR A 141 -0.58 20.01 4.67
N ASP A 142 0.07 19.92 3.51
CA ASP A 142 -0.51 19.29 2.33
C ASP A 142 -0.52 17.77 2.48
N ARG A 143 -1.50 17.12 1.85
CA ARG A 143 -1.60 15.67 1.75
C ARG A 143 -1.04 15.19 0.42
N TRP A 144 -0.70 13.92 0.37
CA TRP A 144 -0.28 13.24 -0.84
C TRP A 144 -0.79 11.81 -0.84
N THR A 145 -1.18 11.30 -2.01
CA THR A 145 -1.70 9.93 -2.14
C THR A 145 -0.62 8.90 -1.87
N SER A 146 -1.00 7.80 -1.25
CA SER A 146 -0.09 6.75 -0.79
C SER A 146 0.21 5.69 -1.81
N PHE A 147 -0.70 5.50 -2.79
CA PHE A 147 -0.72 4.26 -3.56
C PHE A 147 -0.52 3.04 -2.65
N SER A 148 0.35 2.12 -3.04
CA SER A 148 0.53 0.85 -2.34
C SER A 148 1.17 0.93 -0.96
N VAL A 149 1.63 2.10 -0.49
CA VAL A 149 1.95 2.26 0.95
C VAL A 149 0.73 1.95 1.81
N ALA A 150 -0.50 2.15 1.31
CA ALA A 150 -1.74 1.75 1.97
C ALA A 150 -1.78 0.27 2.35
N LYS A 151 -1.11 -0.61 1.61
CA LYS A 151 -1.07 -2.06 1.91
C LYS A 151 -0.50 -2.35 3.29
N SER A 152 0.51 -1.60 3.71
CA SER A 152 1.11 -1.74 5.03
C SER A 152 0.19 -1.20 6.15
N PHE A 153 -0.66 -0.21 5.84
CA PHE A 153 -1.75 0.22 6.74
C PHE A 153 -2.80 -0.88 6.89
N THR A 154 -3.24 -1.46 5.77
CA THR A 154 -4.20 -2.57 5.76
C THR A 154 -3.65 -3.80 6.51
N SER A 155 -2.37 -4.13 6.34
CA SER A 155 -1.69 -5.17 7.13
C SER A 155 -1.71 -4.88 8.63
N THR A 156 -1.46 -3.63 9.02
CA THR A 156 -1.52 -3.22 10.42
C THR A 156 -2.94 -3.37 10.98
N LEU A 157 -3.97 -3.03 10.19
CA LEU A 157 -5.38 -3.23 10.57
C LEU A 157 -5.74 -4.71 10.62
N LEU A 158 -5.15 -5.57 9.77
CA LEU A 158 -5.29 -7.01 9.87
C LEU A 158 -4.77 -7.51 11.23
N GLY A 159 -3.58 -7.07 11.63
CA GLY A 159 -3.03 -7.37 12.95
C GLY A 159 -3.91 -6.86 14.09
N ALA A 160 -4.46 -5.68 13.95
CA ALA A 160 -5.40 -5.14 14.95
C ALA A 160 -6.67 -5.98 15.04
N ALA A 161 -7.23 -6.44 13.90
CA ALA A 161 -8.43 -7.28 13.88
C ALA A 161 -8.18 -8.67 14.51
N VAL A 162 -6.97 -9.23 14.35
CA VAL A 162 -6.55 -10.45 15.05
C VAL A 162 -6.47 -10.19 16.56
N LYS A 163 -5.86 -9.08 16.98
CA LYS A 163 -5.74 -8.73 18.40
C LYS A 163 -7.10 -8.49 19.07
N ASP A 164 -8.01 -7.85 18.36
CA ASP A 164 -9.34 -7.55 18.85
C ASP A 164 -10.27 -8.79 18.84
N GLY A 165 -9.81 -9.94 18.29
CA GLY A 165 -10.57 -11.18 18.21
C GLY A 165 -11.60 -11.21 17.08
N HIS A 166 -11.61 -10.24 16.17
CA HIS A 166 -12.49 -10.24 15.00
C HIS A 166 -12.04 -11.25 13.93
N ILE A 167 -10.75 -11.51 13.85
CA ILE A 167 -10.15 -12.57 13.03
C ILE A 167 -9.50 -13.56 13.98
N ALA A 168 -9.99 -14.82 13.96
CA ALA A 168 -9.57 -15.82 14.94
C ALA A 168 -8.16 -16.34 14.65
N SER A 169 -7.79 -16.51 13.37
CA SER A 169 -6.48 -16.99 12.94
C SER A 169 -6.14 -16.50 11.53
N LEU A 170 -4.85 -16.27 11.28
CA LEU A 170 -4.35 -16.06 9.92
C LEU A 170 -4.42 -17.36 9.08
N ASP A 171 -4.59 -18.50 9.70
CA ASP A 171 -4.73 -19.79 9.01
C ASP A 171 -6.20 -20.11 8.67
N ASP A 172 -7.15 -19.25 9.05
CA ASP A 172 -8.54 -19.35 8.61
C ASP A 172 -8.63 -19.19 7.08
N PRO A 173 -9.56 -19.94 6.43
CA PRO A 173 -9.81 -19.75 4.99
C PRO A 173 -10.44 -18.37 4.73
N VAL A 174 -10.02 -17.70 3.66
CA VAL A 174 -10.56 -16.39 3.29
C VAL A 174 -12.06 -16.41 3.04
N THR A 175 -12.60 -17.53 2.59
CA THR A 175 -14.03 -17.75 2.35
C THR A 175 -14.88 -17.69 3.62
N LYS A 176 -14.28 -17.87 4.80
CA LYS A 176 -14.94 -17.64 6.09
C LYS A 176 -15.39 -16.18 6.27
N TYR A 177 -14.59 -15.26 5.79
CA TYR A 177 -14.81 -13.81 5.92
C TYR A 177 -15.38 -13.18 4.65
N ILE A 178 -15.15 -13.81 3.48
CA ILE A 178 -15.66 -13.38 2.18
C ILE A 178 -16.36 -14.59 1.50
N PRO A 179 -17.58 -14.95 1.92
CA PRO A 179 -18.29 -16.11 1.38
C PRO A 179 -18.50 -16.08 -0.14
N GLY A 180 -18.52 -14.87 -0.73
CA GLY A 180 -18.64 -14.68 -2.20
C GLY A 180 -17.50 -15.31 -3.00
N LEU A 181 -16.34 -15.61 -2.38
CA LEU A 181 -15.21 -16.29 -3.02
C LEU A 181 -15.33 -17.81 -3.04
N ALA A 182 -16.35 -18.40 -2.39
CA ALA A 182 -16.53 -19.85 -2.41
C ALA A 182 -16.67 -20.39 -3.85
N GLY A 183 -16.06 -21.56 -4.09
CA GLY A 183 -16.01 -22.20 -5.42
C GLY A 183 -15.13 -21.50 -6.46
N SER A 184 -14.27 -20.55 -6.05
CA SER A 184 -13.29 -19.89 -6.90
C SER A 184 -11.88 -20.42 -6.70
N ALA A 185 -10.89 -19.82 -7.36
CA ALA A 185 -9.48 -20.12 -7.12
C ALA A 185 -9.00 -19.72 -5.70
N TYR A 186 -9.82 -18.99 -4.94
CA TYR A 186 -9.56 -18.66 -3.53
C TYR A 186 -10.07 -19.72 -2.54
N GLU A 187 -10.74 -20.78 -3.02
CA GLU A 187 -11.12 -21.89 -2.16
C GLU A 187 -9.87 -22.55 -1.52
N GLY A 188 -9.87 -22.67 -0.19
CA GLY A 188 -8.73 -23.19 0.55
C GLY A 188 -7.55 -22.24 0.76
N VAL A 189 -7.59 -21.02 0.22
CA VAL A 189 -6.58 -19.99 0.50
C VAL A 189 -6.80 -19.42 1.90
N THR A 190 -5.73 -19.33 2.69
CA THR A 190 -5.76 -18.76 4.05
C THR A 190 -5.55 -17.25 4.04
N VAL A 191 -5.96 -16.59 5.14
CA VAL A 191 -5.69 -15.16 5.36
C VAL A 191 -4.19 -14.86 5.32
N ARG A 192 -3.35 -15.76 5.86
CA ARG A 192 -1.88 -15.67 5.79
C ARG A 192 -1.37 -15.66 4.35
N GLN A 193 -1.84 -16.58 3.52
CA GLN A 193 -1.43 -16.67 2.11
C GLN A 193 -1.90 -15.45 1.31
N LEU A 194 -3.05 -14.87 1.67
CA LEU A 194 -3.50 -13.61 1.09
C LEU A 194 -2.58 -12.45 1.54
N ALA A 195 -2.24 -12.37 2.83
CA ALA A 195 -1.36 -11.35 3.39
C ALA A 195 0.06 -11.40 2.79
N THR A 196 0.56 -12.59 2.45
CA THR A 196 1.87 -12.80 1.83
C THR A 196 1.86 -12.79 0.30
N MET A 197 0.68 -12.60 -0.33
CA MET A 197 0.50 -12.64 -1.80
C MET A 197 0.95 -13.97 -2.42
N THR A 198 0.66 -15.08 -1.74
CA THR A 198 0.99 -16.45 -2.16
C THR A 198 -0.25 -17.31 -2.37
N SER A 199 -1.38 -16.72 -2.75
CA SER A 199 -2.63 -17.45 -2.99
C SER A 199 -2.55 -18.50 -4.10
N GLY A 200 -1.58 -18.40 -5.01
CA GLY A 200 -1.52 -19.21 -6.23
C GLY A 200 -2.53 -18.81 -7.31
N VAL A 201 -3.27 -17.73 -7.12
CA VAL A 201 -4.19 -17.18 -8.13
C VAL A 201 -3.41 -16.34 -9.13
N LYS A 202 -3.72 -16.49 -10.43
CA LYS A 202 -3.07 -15.74 -11.51
C LYS A 202 -3.45 -14.26 -11.41
N TRP A 203 -2.47 -13.38 -11.69
CA TRP A 203 -2.67 -11.94 -11.67
C TRP A 203 -1.64 -11.22 -12.55
N ASN A 204 -2.08 -10.19 -13.27
CA ASN A 204 -1.23 -9.26 -14.02
C ASN A 204 -1.25 -7.88 -13.36
N GLU A 205 -0.11 -7.47 -12.78
CA GLU A 205 0.06 -6.16 -12.13
C GLU A 205 0.80 -5.15 -13.05
N ASP A 206 0.80 -5.33 -14.37
CA ASP A 206 1.45 -4.39 -15.28
C ASP A 206 0.69 -3.06 -15.32
N TYR A 207 1.30 -2.02 -14.78
CA TYR A 207 0.71 -0.67 -14.70
C TYR A 207 0.69 0.07 -16.04
N THR A 208 1.36 -0.45 -17.06
CA THR A 208 1.45 0.16 -18.39
C THR A 208 0.53 -0.51 -19.40
N ASP A 209 0.04 -1.72 -19.09
CA ASP A 209 -0.88 -2.49 -19.89
C ASP A 209 -2.34 -2.16 -19.49
N PRO A 210 -3.13 -1.52 -20.37
CA PRO A 210 -4.54 -1.22 -20.09
C PRO A 210 -5.41 -2.47 -19.93
N ASP A 211 -4.95 -3.64 -20.39
CA ASP A 211 -5.66 -4.91 -20.28
C ASP A 211 -5.18 -5.75 -19.06
N SER A 212 -4.23 -5.25 -18.27
CA SER A 212 -3.80 -5.90 -17.05
C SER A 212 -4.92 -5.96 -16.01
N ASP A 213 -4.86 -6.95 -15.10
CA ASP A 213 -5.88 -7.10 -14.07
C ASP A 213 -5.96 -5.87 -13.15
N VAL A 214 -4.84 -5.22 -12.87
CA VAL A 214 -4.83 -3.99 -12.06
C VAL A 214 -5.46 -2.81 -12.79
N ALA A 215 -5.26 -2.67 -14.10
CA ALA A 215 -5.87 -1.60 -14.90
C ALA A 215 -7.37 -1.84 -15.12
N GLN A 216 -7.81 -3.10 -15.19
CA GLN A 216 -9.20 -3.48 -15.41
C GLN A 216 -10.10 -3.31 -14.17
N MET A 217 -9.57 -2.98 -13.00
CA MET A 217 -10.37 -2.77 -11.78
C MET A 217 -11.53 -1.80 -11.99
N ASN A 218 -11.31 -0.69 -12.73
CA ASN A 218 -12.36 0.28 -13.03
C ASN A 218 -13.46 -0.29 -13.93
N ARG A 219 -13.12 -1.19 -14.87
CA ARG A 219 -14.12 -1.86 -15.70
C ARG A 219 -15.03 -2.75 -14.86
N PHE A 220 -14.47 -3.50 -13.91
CA PHE A 220 -15.28 -4.30 -12.99
C PHE A 220 -16.18 -3.42 -12.11
N VAL A 221 -15.70 -2.24 -11.70
CA VAL A 221 -16.55 -1.26 -10.99
C VAL A 221 -17.76 -0.83 -11.83
N VAL A 222 -17.58 -0.55 -13.11
CA VAL A 222 -18.67 -0.17 -14.02
C VAL A 222 -19.64 -1.34 -14.26
N GLU A 223 -19.11 -2.56 -14.42
CA GLU A 223 -19.90 -3.74 -14.77
C GLU A 223 -20.65 -4.34 -13.56
N TYR A 224 -20.00 -4.38 -12.39
CA TYR A 224 -20.50 -5.09 -11.20
C TYR A 224 -20.80 -4.17 -10.01
N GLY A 225 -20.49 -2.88 -10.10
CA GLY A 225 -20.76 -1.91 -9.02
C GLY A 225 -20.23 -2.38 -7.66
N PRO A 226 -21.10 -2.53 -6.65
CA PRO A 226 -20.70 -2.93 -5.30
C PRO A 226 -20.00 -4.30 -5.22
N GLU A 227 -20.20 -5.18 -6.18
CA GLU A 227 -19.60 -6.53 -6.19
C GLU A 227 -18.26 -6.59 -6.95
N ALA A 228 -17.78 -5.48 -7.48
CA ALA A 228 -16.63 -5.39 -8.38
C ALA A 228 -15.40 -6.16 -7.88
N ILE A 229 -14.99 -5.97 -6.63
CA ILE A 229 -13.80 -6.61 -6.06
C ILE A 229 -13.96 -8.13 -6.03
N VAL A 230 -15.09 -8.61 -5.51
CA VAL A 230 -15.35 -10.06 -5.42
C VAL A 230 -15.52 -10.67 -6.81
N ALA A 231 -16.23 -9.99 -7.71
CA ALA A 231 -16.45 -10.46 -9.07
C ALA A 231 -15.13 -10.59 -9.86
N GLN A 232 -14.27 -9.57 -9.78
CA GLN A 232 -12.96 -9.60 -10.43
C GLN A 232 -12.11 -10.75 -9.89
N MET A 233 -11.93 -10.82 -8.59
CA MET A 233 -11.02 -11.82 -8.00
C MET A 233 -11.56 -13.25 -8.16
N LYS A 234 -12.86 -13.43 -8.08
CA LYS A 234 -13.52 -14.73 -8.33
C LYS A 234 -13.34 -15.24 -9.75
N ALA A 235 -13.23 -14.35 -10.74
CA ALA A 235 -13.07 -14.70 -12.15
C ALA A 235 -11.66 -15.18 -12.52
N LEU A 236 -10.68 -14.96 -11.65
CA LEU A 236 -9.29 -15.30 -11.92
C LEU A 236 -9.03 -16.80 -11.77
N PRO A 237 -8.22 -17.42 -12.66
CA PRO A 237 -7.89 -18.84 -12.56
C PRO A 237 -6.76 -19.07 -11.53
N ARG A 238 -6.72 -20.27 -10.97
CA ARG A 238 -5.56 -20.76 -10.21
C ARG A 238 -4.41 -21.08 -11.18
N GLU A 239 -3.20 -20.64 -10.86
CA GLU A 239 -1.97 -20.96 -11.62
C GLU A 239 -0.98 -21.80 -10.82
N ALA A 240 -1.10 -21.80 -9.49
CA ALA A 240 -0.24 -22.57 -8.59
C ALA A 240 -1.01 -22.96 -7.32
N GLU A 241 -0.49 -23.94 -6.56
CA GLU A 241 -1.02 -24.25 -5.24
C GLU A 241 -0.82 -23.08 -4.26
N PRO A 242 -1.76 -22.84 -3.34
CA PRO A 242 -1.61 -21.82 -2.31
C PRO A 242 -0.31 -22.02 -1.53
N GLY A 243 0.47 -20.95 -1.39
CA GLY A 243 1.80 -20.96 -0.77
C GLY A 243 2.96 -21.23 -1.72
N ALA A 244 2.73 -21.76 -2.92
CA ALA A 244 3.81 -22.20 -3.82
C ALA A 244 4.42 -21.08 -4.68
N LYS A 245 3.69 -20.00 -4.92
CA LYS A 245 4.13 -18.92 -5.83
C LYS A 245 3.77 -17.57 -5.28
N TRP A 246 4.75 -16.68 -5.21
CA TRP A 246 4.53 -15.27 -4.91
C TRP A 246 4.28 -14.48 -6.20
N VAL A 247 3.25 -13.66 -6.20
CA VAL A 247 2.96 -12.67 -7.23
C VAL A 247 2.36 -11.45 -6.57
N TYR A 248 2.96 -10.28 -6.77
CA TYR A 248 2.40 -9.04 -6.24
C TYR A 248 1.02 -8.77 -6.82
N LYS A 249 -0.01 -8.60 -5.96
CA LYS A 249 -1.42 -8.50 -6.36
C LYS A 249 -2.14 -7.43 -5.57
N THR A 250 -2.41 -6.27 -6.19
CA THR A 250 -3.22 -5.23 -5.54
C THR A 250 -4.62 -5.72 -5.21
N GLY A 251 -5.23 -6.55 -6.07
CA GLY A 251 -6.54 -7.14 -5.81
C GLY A 251 -6.62 -7.96 -4.53
N GLU A 252 -5.54 -8.66 -4.13
CA GLU A 252 -5.51 -9.41 -2.87
C GLU A 252 -5.52 -8.50 -1.64
N THR A 253 -4.87 -7.35 -1.70
CA THR A 253 -4.96 -6.41 -0.59
C THR A 253 -6.34 -5.75 -0.51
N ASN A 254 -7.03 -5.57 -1.64
CA ASN A 254 -8.43 -5.16 -1.63
C ASN A 254 -9.32 -6.22 -0.96
N LEU A 255 -9.04 -7.53 -1.21
CA LEU A 255 -9.73 -8.61 -0.47
C LEU A 255 -9.40 -8.59 1.03
N ILE A 256 -8.15 -8.30 1.44
CA ILE A 256 -7.81 -8.15 2.86
C ILE A 256 -8.60 -7.00 3.48
N GLY A 257 -8.71 -5.87 2.78
CA GLY A 257 -9.54 -4.76 3.23
C GLY A 257 -10.99 -5.17 3.46
N LEU A 258 -11.61 -5.80 2.46
CA LEU A 258 -12.97 -6.32 2.54
C LEU A 258 -13.14 -7.34 3.69
N LEU A 259 -12.17 -8.24 3.86
CA LEU A 259 -12.16 -9.23 4.91
C LEU A 259 -12.18 -8.59 6.30
N ILE A 260 -11.35 -7.55 6.51
CA ILE A 260 -11.31 -6.80 7.77
C ILE A 260 -12.65 -6.09 8.00
N GLU A 261 -13.18 -5.38 6.98
CA GLU A 261 -14.47 -4.67 7.08
C GLU A 261 -15.61 -5.63 7.46
N ASN A 262 -15.67 -6.79 6.81
CA ASN A 262 -16.66 -7.82 7.12
C ASN A 262 -16.51 -8.37 8.55
N ALA A 263 -15.28 -8.60 9.01
CA ALA A 263 -15.01 -9.13 10.34
C ALA A 263 -15.28 -8.10 11.45
N VAL A 264 -14.93 -6.83 11.21
CA VAL A 264 -15.03 -5.74 12.19
C VAL A 264 -16.41 -5.06 12.17
N GLY A 265 -17.13 -5.12 11.04
CA GLY A 265 -18.44 -4.50 10.84
C GLY A 265 -18.39 -2.99 10.65
N LYS A 266 -17.27 -2.44 10.14
CA LYS A 266 -17.10 -1.01 9.84
C LYS A 266 -16.02 -0.78 8.77
N PRO A 267 -16.04 0.41 8.08
CA PRO A 267 -15.04 0.76 7.08
C PRO A 267 -13.62 0.73 7.65
N LEU A 268 -12.62 0.39 6.81
CA LEU A 268 -11.22 0.44 7.20
C LEU A 268 -10.81 1.81 7.76
N ALA A 269 -11.26 2.89 7.14
CA ALA A 269 -10.95 4.25 7.56
C ALA A 269 -11.43 4.53 9.00
N GLU A 270 -12.63 4.08 9.35
CA GLU A 270 -13.14 4.21 10.71
C GLU A 270 -12.36 3.36 11.70
N TYR A 271 -12.03 2.13 11.31
CA TYR A 271 -11.21 1.25 12.14
C TYR A 271 -9.79 1.80 12.31
N ALA A 272 -9.22 2.37 11.23
CA ALA A 272 -7.91 3.02 11.25
C ALA A 272 -7.84 4.21 12.22
N LYS A 273 -8.95 4.94 12.42
CA LYS A 273 -8.99 6.04 13.40
C LYS A 273 -8.53 5.56 14.78
N ALA A 274 -9.09 4.46 15.25
CA ALA A 274 -8.80 3.93 16.58
C ALA A 274 -7.51 3.11 16.65
N ARG A 275 -7.09 2.48 15.54
CA ARG A 275 -5.98 1.52 15.53
C ARG A 275 -4.68 2.03 14.93
N ILE A 276 -4.73 3.13 14.17
CA ILE A 276 -3.54 3.74 13.57
C ILE A 276 -3.49 5.24 13.86
N VAL A 277 -4.52 6.01 13.45
CA VAL A 277 -4.47 7.47 13.48
C VAL A 277 -4.25 8.01 14.88
N ASP A 278 -5.05 7.57 15.85
CA ASP A 278 -4.92 8.00 17.25
C ASP A 278 -3.64 7.45 17.91
N PRO A 279 -3.31 6.15 17.84
CA PRO A 279 -2.13 5.61 18.50
C PRO A 279 -0.80 6.09 17.90
N ALA A 280 -0.74 6.29 16.57
CA ALA A 280 0.42 6.88 15.90
C ALA A 280 0.51 8.40 16.09
N GLY A 281 -0.61 9.05 16.44
CA GLY A 281 -0.71 10.47 16.69
C GLY A 281 -0.64 11.32 15.43
N PHE A 282 -1.40 10.98 14.38
CA PHE A 282 -1.42 11.74 13.13
C PHE A 282 -1.82 13.20 13.37
N ALA A 283 -1.07 14.12 12.75
CA ALA A 283 -1.29 15.56 12.87
C ALA A 283 -2.24 16.12 11.81
N GLY A 284 -2.46 15.39 10.73
CA GLY A 284 -3.41 15.73 9.68
C GLY A 284 -4.53 14.72 9.57
N ASN A 285 -5.61 15.14 8.92
CA ASN A 285 -6.66 14.22 8.54
C ASN A 285 -6.13 13.19 7.53
N LEU A 286 -6.70 11.98 7.59
CA LEU A 286 -6.49 10.94 6.60
C LEU A 286 -7.71 10.89 5.69
N PHE A 287 -7.50 10.96 4.37
CA PHE A 287 -8.51 10.63 3.38
C PHE A 287 -8.22 9.24 2.83
N TRP A 288 -9.24 8.37 2.72
CA TRP A 288 -9.09 7.04 2.16
C TRP A 288 -10.19 6.75 1.13
N MET A 289 -9.79 6.51 -0.11
CA MET A 289 -10.72 6.21 -1.20
C MET A 289 -11.60 5.01 -0.88
N VAL A 290 -12.84 5.08 -1.36
CA VAL A 290 -13.84 4.00 -1.23
C VAL A 290 -14.09 3.32 -2.56
N ASP A 291 -14.55 2.08 -2.50
CA ASP A 291 -15.15 1.34 -3.58
C ASP A 291 -16.67 1.64 -3.71
N PRO A 292 -17.36 1.10 -4.74
CA PRO A 292 -18.80 1.33 -4.91
C PRO A 292 -19.70 0.83 -3.79
N ARG A 293 -19.20 -0.02 -2.87
CA ARG A 293 -19.95 -0.45 -1.67
C ARG A 293 -19.89 0.61 -0.56
N GLY A 294 -19.01 1.59 -0.68
CA GLY A 294 -18.67 2.52 0.37
C GLY A 294 -17.61 1.99 1.36
N GLY A 295 -17.07 0.78 1.15
CA GLY A 295 -15.91 0.26 1.86
C GLY A 295 -14.61 0.85 1.32
N ASN A 296 -13.54 0.83 2.11
CA ASN A 296 -12.28 1.41 1.67
C ASN A 296 -11.46 0.46 0.79
N ILE A 297 -10.76 1.01 -0.20
CA ILE A 297 -9.86 0.25 -1.08
C ILE A 297 -8.60 -0.11 -0.29
N GLY A 298 -8.47 -1.39 0.14
CA GLY A 298 -7.37 -1.82 1.02
C GLY A 298 -5.98 -1.71 0.41
N GLY A 299 -5.85 -1.90 -0.91
CA GLY A 299 -4.56 -1.93 -1.61
C GLY A 299 -4.03 -0.57 -2.02
N CYS A 300 -4.83 0.48 -1.89
CA CYS A 300 -4.49 1.80 -2.42
C CYS A 300 -5.18 2.93 -1.65
N CYS A 301 -4.72 3.98 -1.77
CA CYS A 301 -5.01 5.37 -2.07
C CYS A 301 -5.63 6.05 -0.86
N LEU A 302 -4.90 5.99 0.26
CA LEU A 302 -5.07 6.95 1.33
C LEU A 302 -4.21 8.19 1.03
N SER A 303 -4.66 9.37 1.50
CA SER A 303 -3.90 10.62 1.39
C SER A 303 -3.67 11.19 2.77
N ILE A 304 -2.39 11.40 3.11
CA ILE A 304 -1.94 11.91 4.41
C ILE A 304 -0.77 12.89 4.22
N ARG A 305 -0.43 13.62 5.26
CA ARG A 305 0.75 14.50 5.28
C ARG A 305 2.04 13.69 5.25
N LEU A 306 3.11 14.26 4.72
CA LEU A 306 4.44 13.64 4.78
C LEU A 306 4.84 13.29 6.21
N SER A 307 4.57 14.18 7.16
CA SER A 307 4.84 13.93 8.59
C SER A 307 4.05 12.75 9.16
N ASP A 308 2.89 12.40 8.58
CA ASP A 308 2.09 11.26 9.02
C ASP A 308 2.54 9.95 8.38
N TYR A 309 3.16 9.98 7.18
CA TYR A 309 3.95 8.85 6.68
C TYR A 309 5.10 8.53 7.64
N ALA A 310 5.82 9.55 8.10
CA ALA A 310 6.90 9.37 9.07
C ALA A 310 6.39 8.85 10.43
N ARG A 311 5.22 9.35 10.92
CA ARG A 311 4.57 8.83 12.13
C ARG A 311 4.14 7.38 12.00
N MET A 312 3.65 6.97 10.84
CA MET A 312 3.33 5.56 10.56
C MET A 312 4.59 4.69 10.63
N GLY A 313 5.70 5.13 10.03
CA GLY A 313 6.99 4.44 10.16
C GLY A 313 7.45 4.31 11.60
N GLN A 314 7.41 5.41 12.36
CA GLN A 314 7.77 5.41 13.79
C GLN A 314 6.86 4.51 14.63
N PHE A 315 5.56 4.50 14.33
CA PHE A 315 4.59 3.63 14.96
C PHE A 315 4.90 2.14 14.71
N ALA A 316 5.31 1.79 13.49
CA ALA A 316 5.74 0.44 13.14
C ALA A 316 7.02 0.03 13.87
N LEU A 317 8.04 0.91 13.95
CA LEU A 317 9.27 0.69 14.73
C LEU A 317 8.98 0.44 16.22
N GLU A 318 7.94 1.06 16.75
CA GLU A 318 7.49 0.92 18.14
C GLU A 318 6.57 -0.29 18.37
N GLY A 319 6.49 -1.21 17.41
CA GLY A 319 5.68 -2.42 17.52
C GLY A 319 4.17 -2.17 17.51
N GLY A 320 3.72 -1.03 16.95
CA GLY A 320 2.30 -0.69 16.85
C GLY A 320 1.67 -0.24 18.16
N ARG A 321 2.47 0.10 19.18
CA ARG A 321 2.06 0.69 20.48
C ARG A 321 0.86 -0.02 21.11
N GLY A 322 0.87 -1.34 21.07
CA GLY A 322 -0.16 -2.17 21.67
C GLY A 322 -1.47 -2.29 20.87
N THR A 323 -1.55 -1.84 19.63
CA THR A 323 -2.75 -2.00 18.77
C THR A 323 -2.78 -3.29 17.97
N VAL A 324 -1.65 -3.96 17.85
CA VAL A 324 -1.49 -5.27 17.20
C VAL A 324 -0.99 -6.31 18.21
N PRO A 325 -1.04 -7.61 17.91
CA PRO A 325 -0.44 -8.63 18.77
C PRO A 325 1.05 -8.34 19.03
N GLU A 326 1.55 -8.75 20.21
CA GLU A 326 2.97 -8.73 20.47
C GLU A 326 3.72 -9.57 19.42
N GLY A 327 4.83 -9.05 18.91
CA GLY A 327 5.59 -9.70 17.84
C GLY A 327 5.01 -9.53 16.42
N TRP A 328 3.83 -8.88 16.25
CA TRP A 328 3.21 -8.71 14.94
C TRP A 328 4.17 -8.13 13.90
N PHE A 329 4.83 -7.00 14.19
CA PHE A 329 5.72 -6.38 13.24
C PHE A 329 6.98 -7.22 12.97
N ALA A 330 7.48 -7.97 13.96
CA ALA A 330 8.58 -8.89 13.73
C ALA A 330 8.20 -9.99 12.73
N GLU A 331 6.98 -10.52 12.83
CA GLU A 331 6.45 -11.50 11.88
C GLU A 331 6.08 -10.86 10.53
N ALA A 332 5.36 -9.75 10.53
CA ALA A 332 4.88 -9.07 9.33
C ALA A 332 6.01 -8.49 8.46
N THR A 333 7.15 -8.16 9.07
CA THR A 333 8.35 -7.62 8.38
C THR A 333 9.49 -8.64 8.28
N GLY A 334 9.27 -9.87 8.73
CA GLY A 334 10.10 -11.01 8.38
C GLY A 334 9.84 -11.43 6.93
N SER A 335 10.87 -11.98 6.26
CA SER A 335 10.72 -12.49 4.89
C SER A 335 9.91 -13.78 4.90
N ALA A 336 8.59 -13.68 4.82
CA ALA A 336 7.72 -14.84 4.59
C ALA A 336 7.94 -15.42 3.18
N VAL A 337 8.35 -14.56 2.26
CA VAL A 337 8.79 -14.91 0.90
C VAL A 337 10.16 -14.28 0.68
N ASP A 338 11.14 -15.12 0.33
CA ASP A 338 12.50 -14.74 0.05
C ASP A 338 12.73 -14.68 -1.47
N PHE A 339 13.38 -13.62 -1.95
CA PHE A 339 13.73 -13.46 -3.37
C PHE A 339 15.16 -13.92 -3.67
N GLY A 340 15.62 -14.96 -3.01
CA GLY A 340 16.91 -15.58 -3.18
C GLY A 340 18.08 -14.76 -2.64
N ASP A 341 19.25 -14.88 -3.25
CA ASP A 341 20.52 -14.29 -2.76
C ASP A 341 20.52 -12.76 -2.69
N SER A 342 19.47 -12.12 -3.16
CA SER A 342 19.34 -10.65 -3.10
C SER A 342 19.16 -10.12 -1.66
N GLY A 343 18.70 -10.95 -0.73
CA GLY A 343 18.29 -10.56 0.61
C GLY A 343 17.04 -9.68 0.66
N PHE A 344 16.34 -9.53 -0.47
CA PHE A 344 15.02 -8.91 -0.54
C PHE A 344 13.94 -9.96 -0.38
N GLY A 345 12.76 -9.53 0.06
CA GLY A 345 11.63 -10.42 0.25
C GLY A 345 10.33 -9.67 0.51
N TYR A 346 9.33 -10.41 0.96
CA TYR A 346 8.01 -9.87 1.27
C TYR A 346 7.41 -10.56 2.50
N GLY A 347 6.87 -9.77 3.40
CA GLY A 347 6.16 -10.23 4.58
C GLY A 347 4.65 -10.05 4.44
N TYR A 348 3.96 -9.64 5.52
CA TYR A 348 2.54 -9.32 5.49
C TYR A 348 2.33 -7.91 4.96
N GLN A 349 2.32 -7.75 3.63
CA GLN A 349 2.18 -6.47 2.92
C GLN A 349 3.30 -5.45 3.26
N TRP A 350 4.48 -5.94 3.65
CA TRP A 350 5.69 -5.18 3.85
C TRP A 350 6.81 -5.75 2.97
N TRP A 351 7.53 -4.87 2.30
CA TRP A 351 8.77 -5.23 1.61
C TRP A 351 9.87 -5.42 2.63
N THR A 352 10.62 -6.51 2.51
CA THR A 352 11.77 -6.78 3.36
C THR A 352 13.06 -6.58 2.58
N TYR A 353 14.08 -6.05 3.24
CA TYR A 353 15.36 -5.69 2.64
C TYR A 353 16.50 -6.31 3.43
N PRO A 354 17.74 -6.36 2.86
CA PRO A 354 18.90 -6.86 3.60
C PRO A 354 19.09 -6.19 4.96
N GLN A 355 19.69 -6.91 5.89
CA GLN A 355 20.06 -6.42 7.23
C GLN A 355 18.87 -6.03 8.13
N GLY A 356 17.77 -6.77 8.04
CA GLY A 356 16.60 -6.53 8.91
C GLY A 356 15.87 -5.21 8.65
N THR A 357 16.19 -4.56 7.53
CA THR A 357 15.49 -3.34 7.08
C THR A 357 14.21 -3.73 6.36
N TYR A 358 13.19 -2.92 6.45
CA TYR A 358 11.92 -3.15 5.75
C TYR A 358 11.24 -1.84 5.36
N GLY A 359 10.17 -1.93 4.58
CA GLY A 359 9.45 -0.72 4.19
C GLY A 359 8.15 -0.96 3.46
N ALA A 360 7.43 0.14 3.29
CA ALA A 360 6.25 0.24 2.45
C ALA A 360 6.62 0.97 1.15
N GLN A 361 6.07 0.53 0.02
CA GLN A 361 6.32 1.13 -1.28
C GLN A 361 5.01 1.38 -2.01
N GLY A 362 4.94 2.50 -2.72
CA GLY A 362 3.85 2.85 -3.62
C GLY A 362 4.39 3.30 -4.98
N ILE A 363 3.62 3.07 -6.03
CA ILE A 363 3.98 3.51 -7.38
C ILE A 363 4.16 5.03 -7.44
N PHE A 364 4.89 5.52 -8.44
CA PHE A 364 5.23 6.93 -8.63
C PHE A 364 6.02 7.57 -7.48
N GLY A 365 6.69 6.78 -6.61
CA GLY A 365 7.66 7.29 -5.65
C GLY A 365 7.14 7.59 -4.25
N GLN A 366 6.22 6.78 -3.76
CA GLN A 366 5.83 6.79 -2.35
C GLN A 366 6.62 5.72 -1.59
N GLY A 367 7.08 6.03 -0.38
CA GLY A 367 7.76 5.04 0.43
C GLY A 367 7.97 5.45 1.88
N ILE A 368 8.08 4.41 2.70
CA ILE A 368 8.56 4.48 4.08
C ILE A 368 9.61 3.39 4.22
N THR A 369 10.86 3.76 4.47
CA THR A 369 11.95 2.80 4.72
C THR A 369 12.34 2.89 6.19
N LEU A 370 12.46 1.74 6.84
CA LEU A 370 12.70 1.63 8.27
C LEU A 370 13.98 0.84 8.55
N PHE A 371 14.78 1.38 9.46
CA PHE A 371 16.01 0.80 9.97
C PHE A 371 15.85 0.55 11.47
N PRO A 372 15.33 -0.62 11.90
CA PRO A 372 15.03 -0.88 13.32
C PRO A 372 16.23 -0.71 14.25
N ASP A 373 17.38 -1.28 13.88
CA ASP A 373 18.60 -1.24 14.69
C ASP A 373 19.16 0.18 14.86
N LYS A 374 18.80 1.10 13.95
CA LYS A 374 19.24 2.50 13.97
C LYS A 374 18.15 3.44 14.46
N GLN A 375 16.94 2.95 14.65
CA GLN A 375 15.76 3.76 14.99
C GLN A 375 15.56 4.91 13.98
N VAL A 376 15.76 4.62 12.68
CA VAL A 376 15.63 5.59 11.59
C VAL A 376 14.41 5.25 10.72
N VAL A 377 13.65 6.29 10.39
CA VAL A 377 12.56 6.27 9.42
C VAL A 377 12.87 7.25 8.31
N VAL A 378 12.78 6.80 7.06
CA VAL A 378 12.86 7.67 5.87
C VAL A 378 11.52 7.58 5.15
N ALA A 379 10.72 8.63 5.22
CA ALA A 379 9.45 8.75 4.51
C ALA A 379 9.61 9.68 3.31
N TYR A 380 9.12 9.29 2.15
CA TYR A 380 9.17 10.11 0.94
C TYR A 380 7.91 9.94 0.09
N ILE A 381 7.57 11.01 -0.63
CA ILE A 381 6.42 11.09 -1.53
C ILE A 381 6.87 11.75 -2.84
N GLY A 382 6.35 11.29 -3.97
CA GLY A 382 6.85 11.76 -5.25
C GLY A 382 5.87 11.62 -6.42
N ASN A 383 6.32 12.17 -7.54
CA ASN A 383 5.70 12.04 -8.86
C ASN A 383 6.75 11.54 -9.86
N TRP A 384 7.29 10.35 -9.60
CA TRP A 384 8.27 9.74 -10.49
C TRP A 384 7.68 9.52 -11.88
N LYS A 385 8.54 9.55 -12.89
CA LYS A 385 8.11 9.42 -14.27
C LYS A 385 7.38 8.09 -14.52
N ASP A 386 7.98 7.00 -14.06
CA ASP A 386 7.46 5.66 -14.25
C ASP A 386 6.79 5.13 -12.97
N ALA A 387 5.68 4.43 -13.12
CA ALA A 387 4.93 3.89 -11.98
C ALA A 387 5.81 2.99 -11.10
N SER A 388 6.57 2.07 -11.68
CA SER A 388 7.45 1.17 -10.93
C SER A 388 8.71 1.86 -10.41
N GLY A 389 9.29 2.82 -11.18
CA GLY A 389 10.43 3.64 -10.79
C GLY A 389 11.62 2.82 -10.27
N GLY A 390 12.01 1.74 -10.98
CA GLY A 390 13.00 0.81 -10.45
C GLY A 390 14.37 1.44 -10.16
N ALA A 391 14.85 2.32 -11.01
CA ALA A 391 16.11 3.04 -10.82
C ALA A 391 16.02 4.03 -9.66
N GLU A 392 14.97 4.84 -9.63
CA GLU A 392 14.71 5.82 -8.58
C GLU A 392 14.56 5.13 -7.22
N ARG A 393 13.86 3.99 -7.18
CA ARG A 393 13.69 3.21 -5.96
C ARG A 393 15.02 2.70 -5.42
N GLY A 394 15.91 2.22 -6.28
CA GLY A 394 17.27 1.85 -5.91
C GLY A 394 18.04 3.03 -5.31
N GLN A 395 17.99 4.21 -5.95
CA GLN A 395 18.63 5.43 -5.47
C GLN A 395 18.09 5.86 -4.09
N PHE A 396 16.76 5.83 -3.89
CA PHE A 396 16.16 6.15 -2.59
C PHE A 396 16.54 5.15 -1.50
N LEU A 397 16.63 3.86 -1.82
CA LEU A 397 17.06 2.85 -0.85
C LEU A 397 18.54 3.03 -0.47
N ASP A 398 19.41 3.34 -1.44
CA ASP A 398 20.83 3.62 -1.18
C ASP A 398 21.02 4.90 -0.37
N LEU A 399 20.27 5.96 -0.70
CA LEU A 399 20.24 7.20 0.08
C LEU A 399 19.77 6.93 1.53
N SER A 400 18.71 6.14 1.68
CA SER A 400 18.20 5.77 3.01
C SER A 400 19.22 5.00 3.84
N ARG A 401 20.00 4.11 3.22
CA ARG A 401 21.12 3.41 3.88
C ARG A 401 22.23 4.37 4.32
N LYS A 402 22.60 5.34 3.47
CA LYS A 402 23.58 6.38 3.84
C LYS A 402 23.08 7.21 5.02
N ILE A 403 21.81 7.61 5.01
CA ILE A 403 21.18 8.35 6.13
C ILE A 403 21.24 7.54 7.41
N ALA A 404 20.95 6.24 7.37
CA ALA A 404 20.96 5.37 8.54
C ALA A 404 22.38 5.02 9.03
N ALA A 405 23.39 5.19 8.20
CA ALA A 405 24.79 4.97 8.59
C ALA A 405 25.40 6.16 9.35
N GLY A 406 24.83 7.36 9.30
CA GLY A 406 25.25 8.58 9.97
C GLY A 406 26.02 9.46 9.04
#